data_5e5d949881fb89e1f917f71750c79539
#
_entry.id   5e5d949881fb89e1f917f71750c79539
#
_cell.length_a   1.000
_cell.length_b   1.000
_cell.length_c   1.000
_cell.angle_alpha   90.00
_cell.angle_beta   90.00
_cell.angle_gamma   90.00
#
_symmetry.space_group_name_H-M   'P 1'
#
loop_
_entity.id
_entity.type
_entity.pdbx_description
1 polymer ?
#
loop_
_entity_poly.entity_id
_entity_poly.type
_entity_poly.pdbx_seq_one_letter_code
_entity_poly.pdbx_strand_id
1 'polypeptide(L)'
;ANVNGSGSASANGLFAKSIIRMGVPVAARNIFPSNIQGLPTWYEVRVSGAGHLGRRGGVDLAVPLNPQTWDDDVKEIVPGGYLFYDSTKPLPASKFREDIHVIGVPLTAICNEAYKLPRERQLFKNICYVGALSHLIGIEPAVIEQLLKEEFASKPKLIGANLNAFNLGRDWAARHLDPIGLQL
;
A
#
# COMPACT_ATOMS: atom_id res chain seq x y z
N ALA A 1 -4.08 -4.86 -7.55
CA ALA A 1 -3.14 -6.02 -7.56
C ALA A 1 -1.68 -5.60 -7.45
N ASN A 2 -0.83 -6.56 -7.15
CA ASN A 2 0.62 -6.46 -7.16
C ASN A 2 1.20 -7.66 -7.92
N VAL A 3 2.53 -7.83 -7.88
CA VAL A 3 3.23 -8.95 -8.53
C VAL A 3 3.64 -9.97 -7.48
N ASN A 4 3.33 -11.25 -7.69
CA ASN A 4 3.73 -12.34 -6.80
C ASN A 4 5.27 -12.43 -6.72
N GLY A 5 5.81 -12.58 -5.51
CA GLY A 5 7.26 -12.59 -5.25
C GLY A 5 7.92 -11.22 -5.15
N SER A 6 7.17 -10.12 -5.23
CA SER A 6 7.70 -8.75 -5.10
C SER A 6 7.95 -8.29 -3.64
N GLY A 7 7.56 -9.08 -2.64
CA GLY A 7 7.57 -8.69 -1.23
C GLY A 7 6.33 -7.92 -0.77
N SER A 8 5.34 -7.75 -1.65
CA SER A 8 4.11 -7.01 -1.35
C SER A 8 3.27 -7.62 -0.23
N ALA A 9 3.25 -8.95 -0.11
CA ALA A 9 2.50 -9.63 0.94
C ALA A 9 2.97 -9.23 2.34
N SER A 10 4.30 -9.10 2.56
CA SER A 10 4.85 -8.66 3.85
C SER A 10 4.48 -7.20 4.15
N ALA A 11 4.59 -6.32 3.16
CA ALA A 11 4.22 -4.91 3.33
C ALA A 11 2.72 -4.73 3.62
N ASN A 12 1.85 -5.45 2.90
CA ASN A 12 0.41 -5.45 3.15
C ASN A 12 0.05 -6.07 4.50
N GLY A 13 0.79 -7.10 4.93
CA GLY A 13 0.68 -7.69 6.27
C GLY A 13 1.03 -6.69 7.36
N LEU A 14 2.11 -5.92 7.19
CA LEU A 14 2.49 -4.83 8.10
C LEU A 14 1.37 -3.77 8.19
N PHE A 15 0.84 -3.36 7.04
CA PHE A 15 -0.28 -2.41 6.94
C PHE A 15 -1.51 -2.92 7.70
N ALA A 16 -1.96 -4.16 7.46
CA ALA A 16 -3.11 -4.74 8.15
C ALA A 16 -2.89 -4.87 9.66
N LYS A 17 -1.70 -5.33 10.08
CA LYS A 17 -1.33 -5.45 11.49
C LYS A 17 -1.32 -4.09 12.20
N SER A 18 -0.90 -3.02 11.52
CA SER A 18 -0.88 -1.68 12.12
C SER A 18 -2.29 -1.19 12.46
N ILE A 19 -3.26 -1.43 11.60
CA ILE A 19 -4.67 -1.08 11.84
C ILE A 19 -5.23 -1.88 13.04
N ILE A 20 -4.92 -3.18 13.12
CA ILE A 20 -5.30 -4.02 14.27
C ILE A 20 -4.71 -3.48 15.58
N ARG A 21 -3.43 -3.05 15.56
CA ARG A 21 -2.76 -2.48 16.74
C ARG A 21 -3.37 -1.16 17.20
N MET A 22 -3.97 -0.42 16.30
CA MET A 22 -4.75 0.79 16.63
C MET A 22 -6.14 0.47 17.21
N GLY A 23 -6.50 -0.82 17.35
CA GLY A 23 -7.76 -1.25 17.93
C GLY A 23 -8.93 -1.35 16.93
N VAL A 24 -8.66 -1.20 15.63
CA VAL A 24 -9.69 -1.29 14.60
C VAL A 24 -9.78 -2.73 14.07
N PRO A 25 -10.98 -3.34 14.01
CA PRO A 25 -11.15 -4.69 13.48
C PRO A 25 -10.79 -4.80 12.00
N VAL A 26 -9.96 -5.79 11.65
CA VAL A 26 -9.46 -6.04 10.29
C VAL A 26 -9.60 -7.51 9.92
N ALA A 27 -10.08 -7.77 8.70
CA ALA A 27 -9.87 -9.04 8.00
C ALA A 27 -8.93 -8.82 6.82
N ALA A 28 -7.80 -9.51 6.83
CA ALA A 28 -6.80 -9.45 5.77
C ALA A 28 -6.75 -10.77 4.99
N ARG A 29 -6.63 -10.68 3.67
CA ARG A 29 -6.70 -11.82 2.75
C ARG A 29 -5.69 -11.66 1.65
N ASN A 30 -4.78 -12.63 1.51
CA ASN A 30 -3.88 -12.71 0.37
C ASN A 30 -4.48 -13.67 -0.67
N ILE A 31 -4.68 -13.18 -1.89
CA ILE A 31 -5.30 -13.93 -2.99
C ILE A 31 -4.26 -14.08 -4.08
N PHE A 32 -3.77 -15.29 -4.26
CA PHE A 32 -2.88 -15.64 -5.36
C PHE A 32 -3.49 -16.77 -6.18
N PRO A 33 -3.95 -16.47 -7.38
CA PRO A 33 -4.50 -17.49 -8.27
C PRO A 33 -3.47 -18.55 -8.69
N SER A 34 -2.16 -18.23 -8.54
CA SER A 34 -1.06 -19.12 -8.90
C SER A 34 0.15 -18.89 -8.01
N ASN A 35 0.90 -19.97 -7.75
CA ASN A 35 2.20 -19.91 -7.05
C ASN A 35 3.34 -19.41 -7.95
N ILE A 36 3.09 -19.13 -9.23
CA ILE A 36 4.11 -18.72 -10.19
C ILE A 36 4.53 -17.28 -9.87
N GLN A 37 5.83 -17.08 -9.69
CA GLN A 37 6.42 -15.76 -9.52
C GLN A 37 6.16 -14.88 -10.75
N GLY A 38 5.83 -13.63 -10.53
CA GLY A 38 5.56 -12.67 -11.60
C GLY A 38 4.10 -12.55 -11.99
N LEU A 39 3.24 -13.49 -11.61
CA LEU A 39 1.81 -13.39 -11.87
C LEU A 39 1.10 -12.42 -10.89
N PRO A 40 -0.08 -11.91 -11.27
CA PRO A 40 -0.87 -11.03 -10.41
C PRO A 40 -1.24 -11.68 -9.08
N THR A 41 -1.19 -10.90 -8.02
CA THR A 41 -1.66 -11.27 -6.68
C THR A 41 -2.42 -10.09 -6.09
N TRP A 42 -3.46 -10.37 -5.31
CA TRP A 42 -4.24 -9.34 -4.62
C TRP A 42 -4.11 -9.50 -3.11
N TYR A 43 -4.11 -8.39 -2.42
CA TYR A 43 -4.19 -8.37 -0.97
C TYR A 43 -5.36 -7.48 -0.59
N GLU A 44 -6.41 -8.10 -0.05
CA GLU A 44 -7.61 -7.40 0.40
C GLU A 44 -7.52 -7.14 1.91
N VAL A 45 -7.85 -5.93 2.31
CA VAL A 45 -7.93 -5.52 3.71
C VAL A 45 -9.33 -4.95 3.95
N ARG A 46 -10.15 -5.66 4.72
CA ARG A 46 -11.44 -5.18 5.17
C ARG A 46 -11.29 -4.58 6.56
N VAL A 47 -11.60 -3.29 6.65
CA VAL A 47 -11.58 -2.52 7.91
C VAL A 47 -12.99 -2.13 8.25
N SER A 48 -13.39 -2.27 9.52
CA SER A 48 -14.73 -1.89 9.97
C SER A 48 -14.74 -1.63 11.48
N GLY A 49 -14.98 -0.40 11.90
CA GLY A 49 -15.16 -0.05 13.31
C GLY A 49 -16.30 -0.82 13.99
N ALA A 50 -17.33 -1.21 13.22
CA ALA A 50 -18.44 -2.03 13.71
C ALA A 50 -18.14 -3.55 13.74
N GLY A 51 -16.93 -3.98 13.37
CA GLY A 51 -16.52 -5.38 13.38
C GLY A 51 -17.07 -6.24 12.22
N HIS A 52 -17.61 -5.63 11.17
CA HIS A 52 -18.06 -6.37 9.99
C HIS A 52 -16.85 -6.76 9.13
N LEU A 53 -16.45 -8.03 9.16
CA LEU A 53 -15.26 -8.55 8.48
C LEU A 53 -15.56 -9.31 7.19
N GLY A 54 -16.83 -9.44 6.83
CA GLY A 54 -17.24 -10.04 5.55
C GLY A 54 -16.88 -9.18 4.35
N ARG A 55 -16.60 -9.82 3.21
CA ARG A 55 -16.39 -9.13 1.93
C ARG A 55 -17.71 -8.51 1.46
N ARG A 56 -17.66 -7.27 0.97
CA ARG A 56 -18.73 -6.64 0.19
C ARG A 56 -18.25 -6.41 -1.24
N GLY A 57 -19.15 -6.16 -2.17
CA GLY A 57 -18.80 -5.78 -3.54
C GLY A 57 -18.10 -4.42 -3.60
N GLY A 58 -17.13 -4.30 -4.50
CA GLY A 58 -16.33 -3.11 -4.69
C GLY A 58 -15.30 -2.84 -3.58
N VAL A 59 -14.44 -1.86 -3.81
CA VAL A 59 -13.39 -1.42 -2.86
C VAL A 59 -13.44 0.09 -2.70
N ASP A 60 -13.21 0.58 -1.48
CA ASP A 60 -13.20 2.02 -1.17
C ASP A 60 -11.86 2.66 -1.56
N LEU A 61 -10.75 1.89 -1.52
CA LEU A 61 -9.43 2.32 -1.94
C LEU A 61 -8.71 1.17 -2.63
N ALA A 62 -8.21 1.41 -3.85
CA ALA A 62 -7.38 0.47 -4.59
C ALA A 62 -5.95 0.97 -4.78
N VAL A 63 -4.98 0.03 -4.73
CA VAL A 63 -3.56 0.29 -5.00
C VAL A 63 -3.09 -0.65 -6.12
N PRO A 64 -3.39 -0.34 -7.40
CA PRO A 64 -2.95 -1.15 -8.53
C PRO A 64 -1.49 -0.84 -8.87
N LEU A 65 -0.59 -1.75 -8.48
CA LEU A 65 0.85 -1.68 -8.80
C LEU A 65 1.24 -2.64 -9.93
N ASN A 66 0.28 -3.43 -10.44
CA ASN A 66 0.48 -4.34 -11.56
C ASN A 66 -0.23 -3.81 -12.82
N PRO A 67 0.51 -3.44 -13.88
CA PRO A 67 -0.10 -2.94 -15.11
C PRO A 67 -1.05 -3.92 -15.81
N GLN A 68 -0.87 -5.22 -15.62
CA GLN A 68 -1.68 -6.26 -16.27
C GLN A 68 -3.12 -6.29 -15.77
N THR A 69 -3.36 -5.86 -14.52
CA THR A 69 -4.69 -5.89 -13.89
C THR A 69 -5.27 -4.50 -13.65
N TRP A 70 -4.61 -3.47 -14.19
CA TRP A 70 -5.01 -2.08 -13.95
C TRP A 70 -6.48 -1.80 -14.19
N ASP A 71 -6.99 -2.18 -15.36
CA ASP A 71 -8.35 -1.86 -15.76
C ASP A 71 -9.39 -2.59 -14.89
N ASP A 72 -9.11 -3.84 -14.50
CA ASP A 72 -9.95 -4.61 -13.58
C ASP A 72 -9.91 -4.03 -12.17
N ASP A 73 -8.72 -3.68 -11.66
CA ASP A 73 -8.56 -3.11 -10.33
C ASP A 73 -9.27 -1.75 -10.20
N VAL A 74 -9.18 -0.90 -11.23
CA VAL A 74 -9.85 0.42 -11.27
C VAL A 74 -11.37 0.26 -11.36
N LYS A 75 -11.86 -0.73 -12.09
CA LYS A 75 -13.29 -1.02 -12.22
C LYS A 75 -13.95 -1.40 -10.90
N GLU A 76 -13.23 -2.09 -10.01
CA GLU A 76 -13.73 -2.52 -8.70
C GLU A 76 -13.89 -1.36 -7.70
N ILE A 77 -13.32 -0.18 -7.95
CA ILE A 77 -13.46 0.97 -7.06
C ILE A 77 -14.90 1.47 -7.08
N VAL A 78 -15.51 1.63 -5.90
CA VAL A 78 -16.85 2.20 -5.79
C VAL A 78 -16.87 3.67 -6.21
N PRO A 79 -17.98 4.22 -6.74
CA PRO A 79 -18.10 5.65 -6.99
C PRO A 79 -17.77 6.49 -5.73
N GLY A 80 -16.96 7.53 -5.88
CA GLY A 80 -16.43 8.33 -4.77
C GLY A 80 -15.27 7.67 -4.01
N GLY A 81 -14.84 6.48 -4.41
CA GLY A 81 -13.68 5.79 -3.84
C GLY A 81 -12.35 6.37 -4.33
N TYR A 82 -11.25 5.76 -3.90
CA TYR A 82 -9.90 6.28 -4.09
C TYR A 82 -9.04 5.31 -4.91
N LEU A 83 -8.32 5.88 -5.87
CA LEU A 83 -7.27 5.20 -6.64
C LEU A 83 -5.92 5.75 -6.23
N PHE A 84 -5.11 4.94 -5.55
CA PHE A 84 -3.72 5.27 -5.24
C PHE A 84 -2.80 4.55 -6.23
N TYR A 85 -1.91 5.29 -6.92
CA TYR A 85 -1.04 4.68 -7.94
C TYR A 85 0.37 5.28 -7.96
N ASP A 86 1.32 4.56 -8.58
CA ASP A 86 2.68 5.03 -8.81
C ASP A 86 2.71 6.00 -9.99
N SER A 87 2.77 7.30 -9.70
CA SER A 87 2.73 8.37 -10.70
C SER A 87 4.09 8.70 -11.32
N THR A 88 5.12 7.89 -11.11
CA THR A 88 6.46 8.12 -11.69
C THR A 88 6.42 8.23 -13.21
N LYS A 89 5.56 7.46 -13.87
CA LYS A 89 5.29 7.57 -15.30
C LYS A 89 3.87 8.07 -15.50
N PRO A 90 3.67 9.11 -16.33
CA PRO A 90 2.33 9.60 -16.65
C PRO A 90 1.52 8.50 -17.36
N LEU A 91 0.26 8.39 -16.98
CA LEU A 91 -0.71 7.52 -17.64
C LEU A 91 -1.70 8.36 -18.45
N PRO A 92 -2.22 7.84 -19.58
CA PRO A 92 -3.23 8.56 -20.37
C PRO A 92 -4.54 8.69 -19.57
N ALA A 93 -5.29 9.76 -19.85
CA ALA A 93 -6.56 10.06 -19.18
C ALA A 93 -7.57 8.89 -19.24
N SER A 94 -7.54 8.09 -20.31
CA SER A 94 -8.38 6.91 -20.48
C SER A 94 -8.16 5.79 -19.43
N LYS A 95 -7.09 5.88 -18.64
CA LYS A 95 -6.82 4.95 -17.54
C LYS A 95 -7.49 5.35 -16.23
N PHE A 96 -8.13 6.49 -16.19
CA PHE A 96 -8.77 7.02 -15.00
C PHE A 96 -10.30 7.13 -15.20
N ARG A 97 -11.04 7.03 -14.09
CA ARG A 97 -12.47 7.26 -14.05
C ARG A 97 -12.75 8.64 -13.43
N GLU A 98 -13.79 9.31 -13.91
CA GLU A 98 -14.18 10.66 -13.42
C GLU A 98 -14.91 10.62 -12.07
N ASP A 99 -15.50 9.47 -11.72
CA ASP A 99 -16.30 9.28 -10.52
C ASP A 99 -15.51 8.79 -9.29
N ILE A 100 -14.16 8.81 -9.37
CA ILE A 100 -13.28 8.41 -8.27
C ILE A 100 -12.19 9.46 -7.99
N HIS A 101 -11.64 9.46 -6.79
CA HIS A 101 -10.52 10.31 -6.41
C HIS A 101 -9.18 9.67 -6.80
N VAL A 102 -8.35 10.38 -7.54
CA VAL A 102 -7.06 9.86 -8.03
C VAL A 102 -5.90 10.46 -7.23
N ILE A 103 -5.08 9.60 -6.62
CA ILE A 103 -3.94 9.96 -5.77
C ILE A 103 -2.67 9.38 -6.41
N GLY A 104 -1.85 10.24 -6.98
CA GLY A 104 -0.56 9.87 -7.58
C GLY A 104 0.59 10.10 -6.61
N VAL A 105 1.37 9.05 -6.32
CA VAL A 105 2.62 9.14 -5.55
C VAL A 105 3.73 8.57 -6.41
N PRO A 106 4.84 9.30 -6.66
CA PRO A 106 5.90 8.86 -7.55
C PRO A 106 6.84 7.84 -6.87
N LEU A 107 6.27 6.69 -6.46
CA LEU A 107 6.93 5.68 -5.64
C LEU A 107 8.24 5.17 -6.24
N THR A 108 8.25 4.90 -7.55
CA THR A 108 9.44 4.43 -8.25
C THR A 108 10.52 5.52 -8.32
N ALA A 109 10.15 6.79 -8.53
CA ALA A 109 11.10 7.90 -8.52
C ALA A 109 11.73 8.08 -7.14
N ILE A 110 10.93 8.09 -6.07
CA ILE A 110 11.39 8.18 -4.68
C ILE A 110 12.41 7.06 -4.37
N CYS A 111 12.09 5.83 -4.74
CA CYS A 111 12.99 4.70 -4.48
C CYS A 111 14.24 4.71 -5.38
N ASN A 112 14.14 5.21 -6.62
CA ASN A 112 15.30 5.34 -7.51
C ASN A 112 16.32 6.36 -7.01
N GLU A 113 15.84 7.43 -6.38
CA GLU A 113 16.68 8.44 -5.76
C GLU A 113 17.35 7.93 -4.48
N ALA A 114 16.59 7.21 -3.63
CA ALA A 114 17.06 6.77 -2.33
C ALA A 114 17.96 5.53 -2.36
N TYR A 115 17.78 4.64 -3.33
CA TYR A 115 18.45 3.33 -3.36
C TYR A 115 19.24 3.11 -4.65
N LYS A 116 20.46 2.56 -4.51
CA LYS A 116 21.34 2.29 -5.67
C LYS A 116 21.01 0.96 -6.35
N LEU A 117 20.69 -0.08 -5.57
CA LEU A 117 20.47 -1.43 -6.07
C LEU A 117 19.05 -1.66 -6.57
N PRO A 118 18.84 -2.21 -7.78
CA PRO A 118 17.50 -2.47 -8.33
C PRO A 118 16.61 -3.34 -7.43
N ARG A 119 17.20 -4.34 -6.76
CA ARG A 119 16.49 -5.22 -5.83
C ARG A 119 15.97 -4.45 -4.61
N GLU A 120 16.75 -3.53 -4.07
CA GLU A 120 16.33 -2.67 -2.95
C GLU A 120 15.20 -1.74 -3.38
N ARG A 121 15.29 -1.13 -4.55
CA ARG A 121 14.24 -0.27 -5.11
C ARG A 121 12.90 -0.99 -5.19
N GLN A 122 12.91 -2.23 -5.68
CA GLN A 122 11.69 -3.04 -5.80
C GLN A 122 11.12 -3.43 -4.43
N LEU A 123 11.98 -3.88 -3.51
CA LEU A 123 11.58 -4.31 -2.18
C LEU A 123 11.02 -3.13 -1.35
N PHE A 124 11.78 -2.05 -1.27
CA PHE A 124 11.44 -0.89 -0.44
C PHE A 124 10.32 -0.04 -1.02
N LYS A 125 10.03 -0.13 -2.32
CA LYS A 125 8.83 0.49 -2.89
C LYS A 125 7.55 0.00 -2.21
N ASN A 126 7.50 -1.27 -1.81
CA ASN A 126 6.35 -1.80 -1.08
C ASN A 126 6.20 -1.20 0.33
N ILE A 127 7.28 -0.90 1.02
CA ILE A 127 7.24 -0.23 2.32
C ILE A 127 6.96 1.26 2.16
N CYS A 128 7.50 1.87 1.10
CA CYS A 128 7.27 3.28 0.77
C CYS A 128 5.77 3.58 0.53
N TYR A 129 5.05 2.72 -0.22
CA TYR A 129 3.62 2.95 -0.41
C TYR A 129 2.82 2.77 0.91
N VAL A 130 3.22 1.86 1.79
CA VAL A 130 2.61 1.74 3.12
C VAL A 130 2.83 3.03 3.92
N GLY A 131 4.01 3.64 3.82
CA GLY A 131 4.30 4.95 4.42
C GLY A 131 3.36 6.04 3.92
N ALA A 132 3.19 6.17 2.60
CA ALA A 132 2.28 7.14 2.00
C ALA A 132 0.81 6.89 2.40
N LEU A 133 0.36 5.63 2.36
CA LEU A 133 -0.99 5.27 2.79
C LEU A 133 -1.23 5.58 4.27
N SER A 134 -0.24 5.34 5.14
CA SER A 134 -0.40 5.62 6.58
C SER A 134 -0.62 7.10 6.87
N HIS A 135 -0.01 8.02 6.10
CA HIS A 135 -0.35 9.43 6.18
C HIS A 135 -1.79 9.72 5.74
N LEU A 136 -2.19 9.14 4.61
CA LEU A 136 -3.50 9.40 4.00
C LEU A 136 -4.68 8.95 4.86
N ILE A 137 -4.55 7.84 5.59
CA ILE A 137 -5.64 7.24 6.38
C ILE A 137 -5.44 7.31 7.90
N GLY A 138 -4.40 8.00 8.37
CA GLY A 138 -4.21 8.27 9.79
C GLY A 138 -3.58 7.13 10.61
N ILE A 139 -2.76 6.25 10.00
CA ILE A 139 -2.01 5.24 10.78
C ILE A 139 -0.88 5.92 11.54
N GLU A 140 -0.80 5.63 12.85
CA GLU A 140 0.24 6.16 13.74
C GLU A 140 1.62 5.60 13.39
N PRO A 141 2.63 6.46 13.10
CA PRO A 141 3.99 6.00 12.76
C PRO A 141 4.65 5.14 13.84
N ALA A 142 4.39 5.45 15.12
CA ALA A 142 4.91 4.70 16.25
C ALA A 142 4.47 3.23 16.25
N VAL A 143 3.27 2.95 15.77
CA VAL A 143 2.74 1.59 15.63
C VAL A 143 3.53 0.80 14.58
N ILE A 144 3.82 1.43 13.43
CA ILE A 144 4.64 0.80 12.38
C ILE A 144 6.06 0.55 12.88
N GLU A 145 6.66 1.52 13.58
CA GLU A 145 8.00 1.37 14.15
C GLU A 145 8.07 0.19 15.12
N GLN A 146 7.10 0.07 16.00
CA GLN A 146 7.04 -1.04 16.97
C GLN A 146 6.89 -2.39 16.27
N LEU A 147 6.00 -2.49 15.26
CA LEU A 147 5.81 -3.71 14.48
C LEU A 147 7.08 -4.13 13.73
N LEU A 148 7.82 -3.18 13.15
CA LEU A 148 9.09 -3.46 12.48
C LEU A 148 10.17 -3.93 13.47
N LYS A 149 10.21 -3.37 14.68
CA LYS A 149 11.11 -3.84 15.74
C LYS A 149 10.80 -5.28 16.16
N GLU A 150 9.52 -5.61 16.29
CA GLU A 150 9.07 -6.96 16.63
C GLU A 150 9.38 -7.97 15.50
N GLU A 151 9.05 -7.63 14.24
CA GLU A 151 9.24 -8.51 13.09
C GLU A 151 10.71 -8.78 12.78
N PHE A 152 11.55 -7.79 12.94
CA PHE A 152 13.00 -7.86 12.64
C PHE A 152 13.88 -7.91 13.89
N ALA A 153 13.37 -8.35 15.04
CA ALA A 153 14.13 -8.43 16.29
C ALA A 153 15.44 -9.22 16.14
N SER A 154 15.45 -10.30 15.37
CA SER A 154 16.63 -11.12 15.06
C SER A 154 17.56 -10.52 13.99
N LYS A 155 17.15 -9.45 13.30
CA LYS A 155 17.88 -8.81 12.20
C LYS A 155 17.82 -7.27 12.30
N PRO A 156 18.45 -6.65 13.32
CA PRO A 156 18.29 -5.22 13.62
C PRO A 156 18.62 -4.27 12.46
N LYS A 157 19.54 -4.67 11.56
CA LYS A 157 19.90 -3.88 10.38
C LYS A 157 18.70 -3.67 9.43
N LEU A 158 17.74 -4.60 9.40
CA LEU A 158 16.55 -4.49 8.56
C LEU A 158 15.54 -3.49 9.15
N ILE A 159 15.54 -3.27 10.45
CA ILE A 159 14.63 -2.29 11.09
C ILE A 159 14.89 -0.90 10.52
N GLY A 160 16.14 -0.43 10.56
CA GLY A 160 16.51 0.90 10.05
C GLY A 160 16.19 1.07 8.57
N ALA A 161 16.48 0.05 7.73
CA ALA A 161 16.22 0.11 6.30
C ALA A 161 14.71 0.20 5.98
N ASN A 162 13.87 -0.58 6.69
CA ASN A 162 12.43 -0.54 6.50
C ASN A 162 11.81 0.77 7.04
N LEU A 163 12.28 1.26 8.19
CA LEU A 163 11.84 2.57 8.71
C LEU A 163 12.19 3.71 7.77
N ASN A 164 13.38 3.69 7.17
CA ASN A 164 13.76 4.68 6.18
C ASN A 164 12.81 4.65 4.98
N ALA A 165 12.52 3.47 4.43
CA ALA A 165 11.60 3.32 3.31
C ALA A 165 10.18 3.79 3.64
N PHE A 166 9.69 3.45 4.84
CA PHE A 166 8.40 3.91 5.35
C PHE A 166 8.35 5.44 5.43
N ASN A 167 9.35 6.05 6.04
CA ASN A 167 9.42 7.50 6.21
C ASN A 167 9.52 8.23 4.87
N LEU A 168 10.27 7.71 3.89
CA LEU A 168 10.32 8.29 2.55
C LEU A 168 8.94 8.48 1.93
N GLY A 169 8.09 7.45 1.98
CA GLY A 169 6.73 7.53 1.46
C GLY A 169 5.83 8.44 2.29
N ARG A 170 5.87 8.31 3.61
CA ARG A 170 5.08 9.10 4.54
C ARG A 170 5.40 10.59 4.45
N ASP A 171 6.69 10.94 4.46
CA ASP A 171 7.12 12.33 4.44
C ASP A 171 6.86 12.99 3.09
N TRP A 172 6.96 12.22 2.00
CA TRP A 172 6.55 12.70 0.69
C TRP A 172 5.04 13.01 0.69
N ALA A 173 4.21 12.08 1.14
CA ALA A 173 2.76 12.27 1.20
C ALA A 173 2.38 13.44 2.11
N ALA A 174 2.98 13.58 3.28
CA ALA A 174 2.72 14.66 4.22
C ALA A 174 3.05 16.07 3.66
N ARG A 175 3.97 16.15 2.71
CA ARG A 175 4.34 17.42 2.05
C ARG A 175 3.48 17.77 0.84
N HIS A 176 2.79 16.79 0.23
CA HIS A 176 2.15 16.98 -1.06
C HIS A 176 0.66 16.61 -1.09
N LEU A 177 0.17 15.93 -0.06
CA LEU A 177 -1.19 15.39 -0.02
C LEU A 177 -1.83 15.65 1.33
N ASP A 178 -3.14 15.93 1.30
CA ASP A 178 -3.96 15.96 2.51
C ASP A 178 -4.46 14.56 2.87
N PRO A 179 -4.75 14.30 4.16
CA PRO A 179 -5.44 13.09 4.58
C PRO A 179 -6.78 12.93 3.84
N ILE A 180 -7.14 11.69 3.50
CA ILE A 180 -8.39 11.39 2.81
C ILE A 180 -9.52 11.09 3.79
N GLY A 181 -10.78 11.04 3.29
CA GLY A 181 -11.95 10.80 4.12
C GLY A 181 -12.07 9.41 4.74
N LEU A 182 -11.14 8.49 4.45
CA LEU A 182 -11.09 7.14 5.03
C LEU A 182 -10.16 7.12 6.26
N GLN A 183 -10.50 7.87 7.29
CA GLN A 183 -9.71 7.91 8.53
C GLN A 183 -9.98 6.67 9.40
N LEU A 184 -8.94 6.21 10.11
CA LEU A 184 -8.96 5.07 11.04
C LEU A 184 -9.13 5.52 12.49
#